data_d1201cca9365a64d2ff8d7d9a060ef77
#
_entry.id   d1201cca9365a64d2ff8d7d9a060ef77
#
_cell.length_a   1.000
_cell.length_b   1.000
_cell.length_c   1.000
_cell.angle_alpha   90.00
_cell.angle_beta   90.00
_cell.angle_gamma   90.00
#
_symmetry.space_group_name_H-M   'P 1'
#
loop_
_entity.id
_entity.type
_entity.pdbx_description
1 polymer ?
#
loop_
_entity_poly.entity_id
_entity_poly.type
_entity_poly.pdbx_seq_one_letter_code
_entity_poly.pdbx_strand_id
1 'polypeptide(L)'
;MDFSFTSDQDDLRELAAKILGDATDHERVHGVLATDLAVDRDLWATMAEAGLVGISMPESVGGGACGFLETCIVLEEVGRAAAPVPALAVMGLGAAALAHFGATSHLDGVADGSRVVTAALIEPLVDVLAPSTAASGDGRLTGEKVCVPAGLLADRVVVTAADGVFVVDPSSSGVTVEREDTTSGVPEARMVFDGAQAEQLAGRDGVQWVIEHAQAASCVVAAGACAAALRLTADYTKGREQFGRSIASFQAVSQRAADAYMDAEAVRLTAWQAAWRLDRRLPASEQVATAKFWASEGAQRVVHAAHHLHGGMGVSKDYPLWRYFVLAKQLELSLGSGTPSLLRLGALLADNPVT
;
A
#
# COMPACT_ATOMS: atom_id res chain seq x y z
N MET A 1 -22.72 11.89 0.45
CA MET A 1 -21.78 10.83 0.09
C MET A 1 -22.28 9.59 0.80
N ASP A 2 -22.55 8.51 0.09
CA ASP A 2 -22.91 7.23 0.66
C ASP A 2 -21.62 6.40 0.81
N PHE A 3 -21.33 5.96 2.04
CA PHE A 3 -20.16 5.13 2.37
C PHE A 3 -20.53 3.65 2.56
N SER A 4 -21.76 3.26 2.25
CA SER A 4 -22.14 1.85 2.26
C SER A 4 -21.56 1.14 1.02
N PHE A 5 -21.17 -0.10 1.23
CA PHE A 5 -20.76 -1.00 0.15
C PHE A 5 -21.99 -1.70 -0.45
N THR A 6 -21.87 -2.12 -1.68
CA THR A 6 -22.86 -3.01 -2.31
C THR A 6 -22.74 -4.42 -1.71
N SER A 7 -23.78 -5.27 -1.91
CA SER A 7 -23.70 -6.68 -1.47
C SER A 7 -22.47 -7.39 -2.07
N ASP A 8 -22.18 -7.18 -3.34
CA ASP A 8 -21.05 -7.82 -4.02
C ASP A 8 -19.70 -7.35 -3.44
N GLN A 9 -19.60 -6.07 -3.04
CA GLN A 9 -18.43 -5.53 -2.36
C GLN A 9 -18.26 -6.07 -0.93
N ASP A 10 -19.38 -6.29 -0.22
CA ASP A 10 -19.34 -6.92 1.10
C ASP A 10 -18.95 -8.40 0.99
N ASP A 11 -19.49 -9.16 0.00
CA ASP A 11 -19.09 -10.55 -0.29
C ASP A 11 -17.59 -10.64 -0.65
N LEU A 12 -17.08 -9.70 -1.45
CA LEU A 12 -15.66 -9.62 -1.79
C LEU A 12 -14.80 -9.40 -0.55
N ARG A 13 -15.23 -8.51 0.35
CA ARG A 13 -14.53 -8.25 1.61
C ARG A 13 -14.51 -9.51 2.49
N GLU A 14 -15.66 -10.19 2.63
CA GLU A 14 -15.74 -11.42 3.43
C GLU A 14 -14.83 -12.52 2.87
N LEU A 15 -14.79 -12.69 1.54
CA LEU A 15 -13.91 -13.64 0.88
C LEU A 15 -12.43 -13.31 1.14
N ALA A 16 -12.03 -12.05 0.93
CA ALA A 16 -10.66 -11.61 1.18
C ALA A 16 -10.27 -11.76 2.66
N ALA A 17 -11.15 -11.35 3.59
CA ALA A 17 -10.93 -11.49 5.02
C ALA A 17 -10.76 -12.94 5.45
N LYS A 18 -11.56 -13.86 4.88
CA LYS A 18 -11.45 -15.30 5.16
C LYS A 18 -10.13 -15.88 4.67
N ILE A 19 -9.78 -15.67 3.39
CA ILE A 19 -8.55 -16.22 2.80
C ILE A 19 -7.32 -15.71 3.55
N LEU A 20 -7.27 -14.40 3.82
CA LEU A 20 -6.15 -13.78 4.51
C LEU A 20 -6.11 -14.16 6.00
N GLY A 21 -7.26 -14.20 6.68
CA GLY A 21 -7.36 -14.57 8.09
C GLY A 21 -6.92 -16.00 8.38
N ASP A 22 -7.33 -16.94 7.53
CA ASP A 22 -6.99 -18.36 7.66
C ASP A 22 -5.48 -18.63 7.43
N ALA A 23 -4.79 -17.77 6.67
CA ALA A 23 -3.41 -17.97 6.23
C ALA A 23 -2.37 -17.07 6.91
N THR A 24 -2.76 -16.17 7.84
CA THR A 24 -1.83 -15.20 8.45
C THR A 24 -1.71 -15.35 9.96
N ASP A 25 -1.79 -16.58 10.46
CA ASP A 25 -1.42 -16.83 11.84
C ASP A 25 0.03 -16.38 12.12
N HIS A 26 0.34 -16.16 13.40
CA HIS A 26 1.60 -15.54 13.78
C HIS A 26 2.83 -16.38 13.42
N GLU A 27 2.77 -17.70 13.59
CA GLU A 27 3.90 -18.61 13.31
C GLU A 27 4.21 -18.66 11.81
N ARG A 28 3.17 -18.78 10.98
CA ARG A 28 3.32 -18.80 9.52
C ARG A 28 3.94 -17.50 9.02
N VAL A 29 3.39 -16.34 9.40
CA VAL A 29 3.94 -15.06 8.97
C VAL A 29 5.37 -14.86 9.46
N HIS A 30 5.69 -15.25 10.71
CA HIS A 30 7.05 -15.18 11.22
C HIS A 30 8.01 -16.07 10.41
N GLY A 31 7.57 -17.28 10.04
CA GLY A 31 8.33 -18.19 9.18
C GLY A 31 8.57 -17.61 7.78
N VAL A 32 7.55 -17.00 7.16
CA VAL A 32 7.68 -16.36 5.84
C VAL A 32 8.65 -15.18 5.88
N LEU A 33 8.55 -14.31 6.90
CA LEU A 33 9.45 -13.16 7.07
C LEU A 33 10.91 -13.55 7.33
N ALA A 34 11.17 -14.80 7.73
CA ALA A 34 12.52 -15.34 7.86
C ALA A 34 13.09 -15.87 6.53
N THR A 35 12.28 -15.95 5.46
CA THR A 35 12.76 -16.35 4.13
C THR A 35 13.44 -15.19 3.43
N ASP A 36 14.25 -15.48 2.41
CA ASP A 36 15.04 -14.46 1.69
C ASP A 36 14.19 -13.34 1.09
N LEU A 37 13.05 -13.67 0.47
CA LEU A 37 12.19 -12.69 -0.18
C LEU A 37 11.01 -12.23 0.67
N ALA A 38 10.79 -12.85 1.83
CA ALA A 38 9.70 -12.53 2.77
C ALA A 38 8.30 -12.49 2.11
N VAL A 39 8.02 -13.43 1.18
CA VAL A 39 6.76 -13.51 0.45
C VAL A 39 6.13 -14.90 0.63
N ASP A 40 4.87 -14.92 1.06
CA ASP A 40 4.04 -16.13 1.11
C ASP A 40 3.48 -16.45 -0.26
N ARG A 41 4.19 -17.31 -1.00
CA ARG A 41 3.82 -17.70 -2.37
C ARG A 41 2.55 -18.53 -2.43
N ASP A 42 2.29 -19.34 -1.41
CA ASP A 42 1.11 -20.21 -1.37
C ASP A 42 -0.14 -19.37 -1.11
N LEU A 43 -0.05 -18.38 -0.21
CA LEU A 43 -1.13 -17.43 0.01
C LEU A 43 -1.37 -16.58 -1.24
N TRP A 44 -0.31 -16.12 -1.91
CA TRP A 44 -0.42 -15.37 -3.16
C TRP A 44 -1.12 -16.17 -4.26
N ALA A 45 -0.77 -17.44 -4.43
CA ALA A 45 -1.44 -18.35 -5.37
C ALA A 45 -2.92 -18.54 -5.01
N THR A 46 -3.24 -18.74 -3.72
CA THR A 46 -4.63 -18.86 -3.25
C THR A 46 -5.45 -17.60 -3.53
N MET A 47 -4.86 -16.41 -3.34
CA MET A 47 -5.52 -15.14 -3.69
C MET A 47 -5.77 -15.03 -5.20
N ALA A 48 -4.82 -15.47 -6.03
CA ALA A 48 -4.95 -15.46 -7.48
C ALA A 48 -6.02 -16.45 -7.96
N GLU A 49 -6.03 -17.69 -7.46
CA GLU A 49 -7.05 -18.71 -7.73
C GLU A 49 -8.47 -18.25 -7.36
N ALA A 50 -8.58 -17.46 -6.30
CA ALA A 50 -9.84 -16.84 -5.87
C ALA A 50 -10.23 -15.59 -6.71
N GLY A 51 -9.42 -15.20 -7.70
CA GLY A 51 -9.65 -14.02 -8.55
C GLY A 51 -9.38 -12.68 -7.89
N LEU A 52 -8.84 -12.65 -6.67
CA LEU A 52 -8.60 -11.41 -5.92
C LEU A 52 -7.49 -10.57 -6.55
N VAL A 53 -6.43 -11.21 -7.06
CA VAL A 53 -5.27 -10.50 -7.64
C VAL A 53 -5.66 -9.73 -8.89
N GLY A 54 -6.45 -10.35 -9.77
CA GLY A 54 -6.90 -9.77 -11.03
C GLY A 54 -8.19 -8.95 -10.96
N ILE A 55 -8.74 -8.67 -9.77
CA ILE A 55 -10.11 -8.15 -9.59
C ILE A 55 -10.43 -6.94 -10.45
N SER A 56 -9.51 -6.00 -10.62
CA SER A 56 -9.69 -4.78 -11.42
C SER A 56 -8.99 -4.82 -12.79
N MET A 57 -8.34 -5.93 -13.13
CA MET A 57 -7.71 -6.07 -14.45
C MET A 57 -8.76 -6.36 -15.53
N PRO A 58 -8.49 -6.04 -16.80
CA PRO A 58 -9.39 -6.36 -17.90
C PRO A 58 -9.66 -7.88 -18.04
N GLU A 59 -10.87 -8.26 -18.46
CA GLU A 59 -11.23 -9.66 -18.73
C GLU A 59 -10.32 -10.31 -19.78
N SER A 60 -9.82 -9.53 -20.75
CA SER A 60 -8.92 -10.00 -21.80
C SER A 60 -7.60 -10.60 -21.28
N VAL A 61 -7.23 -10.29 -20.05
CA VAL A 61 -6.02 -10.82 -19.36
C VAL A 61 -6.39 -11.67 -18.14
N GLY A 62 -7.60 -12.17 -18.07
CA GLY A 62 -8.10 -13.02 -16.97
C GLY A 62 -8.53 -12.26 -15.73
N GLY A 63 -8.74 -10.96 -15.83
CA GLY A 63 -9.20 -10.12 -14.71
C GLY A 63 -10.71 -10.07 -14.54
N GLY A 64 -11.16 -9.49 -13.43
CA GLY A 64 -12.58 -9.32 -13.07
C GLY A 64 -13.24 -8.06 -13.63
N ALA A 65 -12.49 -7.15 -14.25
CA ALA A 65 -12.93 -5.85 -14.77
C ALA A 65 -13.72 -4.98 -13.78
N CYS A 66 -13.49 -5.17 -12.48
CA CYS A 66 -14.05 -4.34 -11.41
C CYS A 66 -13.30 -2.99 -11.31
N GLY A 67 -13.77 -2.12 -10.41
CA GLY A 67 -13.18 -0.80 -10.20
C GLY A 67 -11.99 -0.77 -9.23
N PHE A 68 -11.49 0.44 -9.03
CA PHE A 68 -10.41 0.68 -8.06
C PHE A 68 -10.90 0.46 -6.60
N LEU A 69 -12.19 0.65 -6.34
CA LEU A 69 -12.77 0.37 -5.02
C LEU A 69 -12.64 -1.10 -4.64
N GLU A 70 -12.86 -2.04 -5.55
CA GLU A 70 -12.73 -3.47 -5.29
C GLU A 70 -11.28 -3.84 -5.01
N THR A 71 -10.32 -3.24 -5.73
CA THR A 71 -8.89 -3.35 -5.38
C THR A 71 -8.63 -2.84 -3.96
N CYS A 72 -9.19 -1.70 -3.59
CA CYS A 72 -9.03 -1.14 -2.24
C CYS A 72 -9.64 -2.03 -1.15
N ILE A 73 -10.77 -2.69 -1.40
CA ILE A 73 -11.38 -3.66 -0.46
C ILE A 73 -10.39 -4.79 -0.14
N VAL A 74 -9.79 -5.39 -1.17
CA VAL A 74 -8.80 -6.46 -0.98
C VAL A 74 -7.57 -5.93 -0.24
N LEU A 75 -7.07 -4.76 -0.61
CA LEU A 75 -5.87 -4.15 0.01
C LEU A 75 -6.10 -3.76 1.48
N GLU A 76 -7.31 -3.34 1.87
CA GLU A 76 -7.62 -3.10 3.29
C GLU A 76 -7.50 -4.40 4.10
N GLU A 77 -7.99 -5.52 3.58
CA GLU A 77 -7.88 -6.82 4.25
C GLU A 77 -6.42 -7.33 4.26
N VAL A 78 -5.63 -7.08 3.21
CA VAL A 78 -4.18 -7.35 3.22
C VAL A 78 -3.48 -6.56 4.35
N GLY A 79 -3.82 -5.29 4.52
CA GLY A 79 -3.33 -4.47 5.63
C GLY A 79 -3.79 -4.98 6.98
N ARG A 80 -5.06 -5.38 7.11
CA ARG A 80 -5.66 -5.95 8.33
C ARG A 80 -4.98 -7.25 8.77
N ALA A 81 -4.59 -8.08 7.82
CA ALA A 81 -3.86 -9.31 8.05
C ALA A 81 -2.35 -9.09 8.22
N ALA A 82 -1.83 -7.92 7.86
CA ALA A 82 -0.39 -7.65 7.65
C ALA A 82 0.26 -8.81 6.87
N ALA A 83 -0.41 -9.20 5.76
CA ALA A 83 -0.05 -10.37 4.99
C ALA A 83 1.23 -10.13 4.17
N PRO A 84 2.23 -11.02 4.23
CA PRO A 84 3.47 -10.89 3.49
C PRO A 84 3.31 -11.36 2.04
N VAL A 85 2.49 -10.62 1.29
CA VAL A 85 2.22 -10.85 -0.15
C VAL A 85 2.44 -9.55 -0.94
N PRO A 86 2.78 -9.62 -2.24
CA PRO A 86 3.10 -8.43 -3.04
C PRO A 86 1.84 -7.66 -3.51
N ALA A 87 0.72 -7.75 -2.79
CA ALA A 87 -0.58 -7.24 -3.22
C ALA A 87 -0.57 -5.73 -3.49
N LEU A 88 0.01 -4.91 -2.59
CA LEU A 88 0.10 -3.47 -2.82
C LEU A 88 0.93 -3.17 -4.08
N ALA A 89 2.10 -3.81 -4.23
CA ALA A 89 2.98 -3.63 -5.37
C ALA A 89 2.30 -4.00 -6.69
N VAL A 90 1.63 -5.16 -6.73
CA VAL A 90 0.99 -5.66 -7.96
C VAL A 90 -0.32 -4.93 -8.20
N MET A 91 -1.28 -5.01 -7.30
CA MET A 91 -2.64 -4.55 -7.52
C MET A 91 -2.78 -3.03 -7.45
N GLY A 92 -2.14 -2.41 -6.43
CA GLY A 92 -2.24 -0.97 -6.16
C GLY A 92 -1.30 -0.10 -6.98
N LEU A 93 -0.18 -0.64 -7.46
CA LEU A 93 0.85 0.13 -8.16
C LEU A 93 0.99 -0.30 -9.61
N GLY A 94 1.57 -1.49 -9.87
CA GLY A 94 1.96 -1.91 -11.22
C GLY A 94 0.77 -2.19 -12.14
N ALA A 95 -0.10 -3.12 -11.77
CA ALA A 95 -1.21 -3.54 -12.62
C ALA A 95 -2.25 -2.45 -12.80
N ALA A 96 -2.53 -1.64 -11.77
CA ALA A 96 -3.44 -0.51 -11.89
C ALA A 96 -2.99 0.48 -12.97
N ALA A 97 -1.69 0.81 -13.01
CA ALA A 97 -1.13 1.73 -14.02
C ALA A 97 -1.15 1.09 -15.42
N LEU A 98 -0.71 -0.16 -15.56
CA LEU A 98 -0.71 -0.87 -16.84
C LEU A 98 -2.11 -0.99 -17.43
N ALA A 99 -3.11 -1.34 -16.61
CA ALA A 99 -4.50 -1.42 -17.04
C ALA A 99 -5.06 -0.06 -17.47
N HIS A 100 -4.79 0.99 -16.67
CA HIS A 100 -5.28 2.34 -16.94
C HIS A 100 -4.75 2.91 -18.26
N PHE A 101 -3.45 2.72 -18.53
CA PHE A 101 -2.83 3.21 -19.76
C PHE A 101 -3.00 2.26 -20.96
N GLY A 102 -3.75 1.16 -20.81
CA GLY A 102 -4.04 0.23 -21.89
C GLY A 102 -2.90 -0.68 -22.28
N ALA A 103 -1.86 -0.78 -21.46
CA ALA A 103 -0.68 -1.62 -21.69
C ALA A 103 -0.94 -3.09 -21.29
N THR A 104 -2.04 -3.66 -21.77
CA THR A 104 -2.57 -4.97 -21.36
C THR A 104 -1.65 -6.14 -21.70
N SER A 105 -0.78 -6.01 -22.72
CA SER A 105 0.22 -7.03 -23.04
C SER A 105 1.23 -7.30 -21.92
N HIS A 106 1.40 -6.35 -20.99
CA HIS A 106 2.26 -6.52 -19.82
C HIS A 106 1.54 -7.14 -18.62
N LEU A 107 0.22 -7.40 -18.72
CA LEU A 107 -0.60 -7.99 -17.66
C LEU A 107 -0.78 -9.51 -17.80
N ASP A 108 -0.30 -10.11 -18.88
CA ASP A 108 -0.38 -11.56 -19.07
C ASP A 108 0.32 -12.30 -17.93
N GLY A 109 -0.39 -13.23 -17.27
CA GLY A 109 0.11 -13.99 -16.11
C GLY A 109 0.12 -13.21 -14.79
N VAL A 110 -0.39 -11.96 -14.76
CA VAL A 110 -0.48 -11.20 -13.50
C VAL A 110 -1.72 -11.58 -12.71
N ALA A 111 -2.86 -11.75 -13.38
CA ALA A 111 -4.11 -12.09 -12.73
C ALA A 111 -4.10 -13.49 -12.07
N ASP A 112 -3.38 -14.44 -12.64
CA ASP A 112 -3.18 -15.79 -12.08
C ASP A 112 -2.00 -15.88 -11.09
N GLY A 113 -1.34 -14.75 -10.82
CA GLY A 113 -0.23 -14.65 -9.86
C GLY A 113 1.11 -15.21 -10.32
N SER A 114 1.22 -15.72 -11.55
CA SER A 114 2.46 -16.30 -12.09
C SER A 114 3.52 -15.23 -12.42
N ARG A 115 3.10 -13.98 -12.67
CA ARG A 115 3.98 -12.84 -12.90
C ARG A 115 3.72 -11.72 -11.89
N VAL A 116 4.78 -10.99 -11.59
CA VAL A 116 4.78 -9.85 -10.68
C VAL A 116 5.05 -8.57 -11.48
N VAL A 117 4.16 -7.60 -11.33
CA VAL A 117 4.37 -6.24 -11.84
C VAL A 117 4.38 -5.27 -10.66
N THR A 118 5.23 -4.26 -10.72
CA THR A 118 5.34 -3.25 -9.66
C THR A 118 5.55 -1.86 -10.25
N ALA A 119 5.70 -0.85 -9.38
CA ALA A 119 6.08 0.49 -9.81
C ALA A 119 7.25 1.04 -9.00
N ALA A 120 8.20 1.65 -9.70
CA ALA A 120 9.36 2.33 -9.18
C ALA A 120 9.10 3.86 -9.21
N LEU A 121 8.68 4.40 -8.07
CA LEU A 121 8.10 5.74 -7.96
C LEU A 121 8.96 6.72 -7.16
N ILE A 122 9.83 6.22 -6.28
CA ILE A 122 10.59 7.01 -5.30
C ILE A 122 12.02 7.22 -5.79
N GLU A 123 12.51 8.44 -5.73
CA GLU A 123 13.89 8.81 -5.97
C GLU A 123 14.52 9.42 -4.72
N PRO A 124 15.83 9.28 -4.49
CA PRO A 124 16.49 9.89 -3.34
C PRO A 124 16.32 11.41 -3.32
N LEU A 125 15.71 11.93 -2.25
CA LEU A 125 15.55 13.37 -2.00
C LEU A 125 14.75 14.16 -3.06
N VAL A 126 13.94 13.47 -3.88
CA VAL A 126 13.14 14.08 -4.95
C VAL A 126 11.65 13.92 -4.62
N ASP A 127 10.85 14.95 -4.96
CA ASP A 127 9.39 14.86 -4.84
C ASP A 127 8.85 13.83 -5.84
N VAL A 128 8.03 12.91 -5.37
CA VAL A 128 7.44 11.83 -6.18
C VAL A 128 6.60 12.34 -7.36
N LEU A 129 6.09 13.58 -7.27
CA LEU A 129 5.33 14.25 -8.35
C LEU A 129 6.20 15.01 -9.35
N ALA A 130 7.48 15.18 -9.04
CA ALA A 130 8.44 15.83 -9.91
C ALA A 130 9.69 14.96 -10.08
N PRO A 131 9.54 13.72 -10.58
CA PRO A 131 10.66 12.81 -10.73
C PRO A 131 11.77 13.40 -11.62
N SER A 132 13.02 13.04 -11.32
CA SER A 132 14.21 13.49 -12.04
C SER A 132 14.77 12.44 -13.02
N THR A 133 14.32 11.19 -12.93
CA THR A 133 14.63 10.15 -13.92
C THR A 133 14.32 10.68 -15.31
N ALA A 134 15.30 10.67 -16.22
CA ALA A 134 15.17 11.23 -17.55
C ALA A 134 14.82 10.15 -18.57
N ALA A 135 13.99 10.48 -19.56
CA ALA A 135 13.76 9.67 -20.73
C ALA A 135 14.35 10.37 -21.96
N SER A 136 15.12 9.65 -22.77
CA SER A 136 15.59 10.15 -24.07
C SER A 136 14.51 9.99 -25.14
N GLY A 137 14.65 10.72 -26.26
CA GLY A 137 13.67 10.68 -27.34
C GLY A 137 13.51 9.33 -28.05
N ASP A 138 14.42 8.38 -27.82
CA ASP A 138 14.37 6.98 -28.29
C ASP A 138 13.85 6.01 -27.21
N GLY A 139 13.26 6.53 -26.13
CA GLY A 139 12.63 5.72 -25.08
C GLY A 139 13.60 5.08 -24.09
N ARG A 140 14.79 5.65 -23.87
CA ARG A 140 15.75 5.13 -22.91
C ARG A 140 15.71 5.90 -21.60
N LEU A 141 15.63 5.17 -20.48
CA LEU A 141 15.62 5.74 -19.14
C LEU A 141 17.05 5.83 -18.57
N THR A 142 17.30 6.95 -17.89
CA THR A 142 18.51 7.17 -17.07
C THR A 142 18.12 7.79 -15.75
N GLY A 143 18.49 7.15 -14.64
CA GLY A 143 18.15 7.61 -13.30
C GLY A 143 18.20 6.48 -12.27
N GLU A 144 17.68 6.76 -11.09
CA GLU A 144 17.70 5.85 -9.96
C GLU A 144 16.35 5.86 -9.25
N LYS A 145 15.85 4.69 -8.88
CA LYS A 145 14.68 4.49 -8.02
C LYS A 145 15.06 3.64 -6.82
N VAL A 146 14.51 3.99 -5.67
CA VAL A 146 14.75 3.31 -4.39
C VAL A 146 13.43 2.84 -3.78
N CYS A 147 13.50 1.95 -2.82
CA CYS A 147 12.33 1.44 -2.11
C CYS A 147 11.25 0.90 -3.08
N VAL A 148 11.67 0.16 -4.09
CA VAL A 148 10.74 -0.44 -5.07
C VAL A 148 10.13 -1.71 -4.46
N PRO A 149 8.85 -1.70 -4.08
CA PRO A 149 8.23 -2.83 -3.42
C PRO A 149 8.10 -4.00 -4.41
N ALA A 150 8.39 -5.22 -3.95
CA ALA A 150 8.47 -6.44 -4.78
C ALA A 150 9.38 -6.32 -6.02
N GLY A 151 10.28 -5.33 -6.06
CA GLY A 151 11.16 -5.10 -7.20
C GLY A 151 12.14 -6.24 -7.50
N LEU A 152 12.51 -7.02 -6.47
CA LEU A 152 13.34 -8.23 -6.62
C LEU A 152 12.61 -9.41 -7.30
N LEU A 153 11.28 -9.32 -7.42
CA LEU A 153 10.41 -10.35 -7.99
C LEU A 153 9.81 -9.91 -9.34
N ALA A 154 9.98 -8.65 -9.70
CA ALA A 154 9.22 -8.04 -10.78
C ALA A 154 9.62 -8.55 -12.17
N ASP A 155 8.62 -8.91 -12.97
CA ASP A 155 8.74 -9.19 -14.41
C ASP A 155 8.60 -7.91 -15.25
N ARG A 156 7.86 -6.92 -14.74
CA ARG A 156 7.70 -5.58 -15.34
C ARG A 156 7.64 -4.52 -14.25
N VAL A 157 8.21 -3.38 -14.55
CA VAL A 157 8.29 -2.24 -13.63
C VAL A 157 7.74 -1.00 -14.31
N VAL A 158 6.70 -0.41 -13.74
CA VAL A 158 6.23 0.93 -14.13
C VAL A 158 7.16 1.96 -13.49
N VAL A 159 7.67 2.89 -14.28
CA VAL A 159 8.64 3.90 -13.84
C VAL A 159 8.09 5.29 -14.12
N THR A 160 8.04 6.15 -13.11
CA THR A 160 7.78 7.58 -13.31
C THR A 160 9.07 8.30 -13.69
N ALA A 161 9.00 9.16 -14.71
CA ALA A 161 10.12 9.98 -15.18
C ALA A 161 9.67 11.44 -15.38
N ALA A 162 10.59 12.35 -15.59
CA ALA A 162 10.31 13.77 -15.80
C ALA A 162 9.34 14.02 -16.96
N ASP A 163 9.38 13.17 -17.99
CA ASP A 163 8.59 13.29 -19.20
C ASP A 163 7.37 12.38 -19.26
N GLY A 164 7.13 11.54 -18.22
CA GLY A 164 5.96 10.68 -18.20
C GLY A 164 6.10 9.39 -17.42
N VAL A 165 5.30 8.42 -17.82
CA VAL A 165 5.24 7.07 -17.24
C VAL A 165 5.70 6.06 -18.27
N PHE A 166 6.55 5.15 -17.85
CA PHE A 166 7.17 4.15 -18.70
C PHE A 166 7.02 2.75 -18.10
N VAL A 167 7.16 1.71 -18.92
CA VAL A 167 7.31 0.33 -18.44
C VAL A 167 8.65 -0.23 -18.92
N VAL A 168 9.32 -0.93 -18.01
CA VAL A 168 10.66 -1.53 -18.23
C VAL A 168 10.62 -3.01 -17.89
N ASP A 169 11.39 -3.79 -18.64
CA ASP A 169 11.78 -5.14 -18.24
C ASP A 169 13.02 -5.05 -17.33
N PRO A 170 12.95 -5.43 -16.05
CA PRO A 170 14.08 -5.31 -15.12
C PRO A 170 15.28 -6.22 -15.50
N SER A 171 15.08 -7.21 -16.36
CA SER A 171 16.15 -8.07 -16.89
C SER A 171 16.88 -7.48 -18.12
N SER A 172 16.38 -6.36 -18.65
CA SER A 172 16.95 -5.75 -19.85
C SER A 172 18.31 -5.09 -19.60
N SER A 173 19.10 -4.95 -20.67
CA SER A 173 20.37 -4.23 -20.62
C SER A 173 20.17 -2.78 -20.16
N GLY A 174 21.06 -2.31 -19.29
CA GLY A 174 20.98 -0.96 -18.70
C GLY A 174 20.09 -0.87 -17.46
N VAL A 175 19.54 -1.97 -16.96
CA VAL A 175 18.88 -2.03 -15.67
C VAL A 175 19.74 -2.79 -14.67
N THR A 176 19.98 -2.19 -13.51
CA THR A 176 20.60 -2.86 -12.35
C THR A 176 19.58 -2.90 -11.23
N VAL A 177 19.35 -4.10 -10.68
CA VAL A 177 18.44 -4.31 -9.55
C VAL A 177 19.26 -4.77 -8.35
N GLU A 178 19.22 -4.01 -7.28
CA GLU A 178 19.93 -4.28 -6.03
C GLU A 178 18.93 -4.45 -4.88
N ARG A 179 19.24 -5.33 -3.94
CA ARG A 179 18.43 -5.55 -2.74
C ARG A 179 18.60 -4.40 -1.74
N GLU A 180 17.50 -3.91 -1.21
CA GLU A 180 17.44 -3.03 -0.06
C GLU A 180 16.75 -3.74 1.10
N ASP A 181 17.47 -3.91 2.22
CA ASP A 181 16.88 -4.47 3.43
C ASP A 181 16.09 -3.38 4.18
N THR A 182 14.87 -3.71 4.58
CA THR A 182 13.97 -2.79 5.29
C THR A 182 13.78 -3.19 6.74
N THR A 183 13.33 -2.25 7.56
CA THR A 183 12.99 -2.50 8.97
C THR A 183 11.74 -3.37 9.14
N SER A 184 10.91 -3.48 8.10
CA SER A 184 9.75 -4.38 8.09
C SER A 184 10.14 -5.86 7.93
N GLY A 185 11.36 -6.13 7.47
CA GLY A 185 11.82 -7.48 7.12
C GLY A 185 11.42 -7.92 5.71
N VAL A 186 10.59 -7.15 5.01
CA VAL A 186 10.27 -7.38 3.59
C VAL A 186 11.25 -6.59 2.73
N PRO A 187 12.12 -7.25 1.96
CA PRO A 187 13.11 -6.54 1.15
C PRO A 187 12.43 -5.79 -0.01
N GLU A 188 12.99 -4.64 -0.33
CA GLU A 188 12.66 -3.83 -1.50
C GLU A 188 13.83 -3.81 -2.50
N ALA A 189 13.69 -3.14 -3.61
CA ALA A 189 14.77 -3.01 -4.57
C ALA A 189 15.16 -1.54 -4.80
N ARG A 190 16.47 -1.34 -4.98
CA ARG A 190 17.04 -0.19 -5.65
C ARG A 190 17.21 -0.53 -7.11
N MET A 191 16.76 0.35 -8.01
CA MET A 191 16.87 0.15 -9.45
C MET A 191 17.61 1.32 -10.07
N VAL A 192 18.68 1.02 -10.80
CA VAL A 192 19.47 2.00 -11.57
C VAL A 192 19.23 1.76 -13.06
N PHE A 193 18.89 2.81 -13.77
CA PHE A 193 18.68 2.84 -15.21
C PHE A 193 19.83 3.58 -15.86
N ASP A 194 20.58 2.92 -16.73
CA ASP A 194 21.68 3.48 -17.50
C ASP A 194 21.42 3.25 -18.99
N GLY A 195 20.60 4.12 -19.58
CA GLY A 195 20.13 3.98 -20.94
C GLY A 195 19.24 2.75 -21.16
N ALA A 196 18.47 2.35 -20.16
CA ALA A 196 17.59 1.18 -20.20
C ALA A 196 16.42 1.42 -21.17
N GLN A 197 16.19 0.47 -22.10
CA GLN A 197 15.06 0.56 -23.04
C GLN A 197 13.74 0.44 -22.30
N ALA A 198 12.81 1.37 -22.57
CA ALA A 198 11.50 1.44 -21.96
C ALA A 198 10.42 1.76 -22.99
N GLU A 199 9.19 1.33 -22.74
CA GLU A 199 8.00 1.71 -23.48
C GLU A 199 7.29 2.83 -22.73
N GLN A 200 6.99 3.93 -23.42
CA GLN A 200 6.22 5.02 -22.83
C GLN A 200 4.74 4.68 -22.77
N LEU A 201 4.16 4.75 -21.59
CA LEU A 201 2.74 4.50 -21.33
C LEU A 201 1.90 5.77 -21.37
N ALA A 202 2.46 6.86 -20.82
CA ALA A 202 1.78 8.16 -20.74
C ALA A 202 2.78 9.32 -20.70
N GLY A 203 2.32 10.52 -21.04
CA GLY A 203 3.06 11.76 -20.82
C GLY A 203 3.08 12.17 -19.34
N ARG A 204 3.58 13.38 -19.07
CA ARG A 204 3.79 13.92 -17.72
C ARG A 204 2.52 13.91 -16.84
N ASP A 205 1.35 14.12 -17.42
CA ASP A 205 0.08 14.09 -16.68
C ASP A 205 -0.21 12.70 -16.08
N GLY A 206 0.34 11.64 -16.66
CA GLY A 206 0.24 10.28 -16.13
C GLY A 206 0.95 10.08 -14.80
N VAL A 207 2.01 10.85 -14.51
CA VAL A 207 2.76 10.77 -13.25
C VAL A 207 1.84 11.06 -12.05
N GLN A 208 1.05 12.13 -12.14
CA GLN A 208 0.11 12.47 -11.07
C GLN A 208 -0.91 11.35 -10.86
N TRP A 209 -1.46 10.79 -11.93
CA TRP A 209 -2.41 9.67 -11.83
C TRP A 209 -1.82 8.48 -11.09
N VAL A 210 -0.59 8.06 -11.47
CA VAL A 210 0.09 6.92 -10.84
C VAL A 210 0.33 7.19 -9.35
N ILE A 211 0.85 8.37 -9.00
CA ILE A 211 1.17 8.71 -7.61
C ILE A 211 -0.08 8.79 -6.75
N GLU A 212 -1.16 9.40 -7.23
CA GLU A 212 -2.41 9.53 -6.47
C GLU A 212 -3.07 8.17 -6.20
N HIS A 213 -3.10 7.26 -7.19
CA HIS A 213 -3.62 5.91 -7.00
C HIS A 213 -2.74 5.10 -6.05
N ALA A 214 -1.41 5.18 -6.20
CA ALA A 214 -0.45 4.53 -5.31
C ALA A 214 -0.59 5.02 -3.85
N GLN A 215 -0.73 6.33 -3.64
CA GLN A 215 -0.95 6.91 -2.32
C GLN A 215 -2.27 6.45 -1.72
N ALA A 216 -3.37 6.48 -2.48
CA ALA A 216 -4.68 6.03 -2.00
C ALA A 216 -4.67 4.53 -1.63
N ALA A 217 -4.09 3.67 -2.47
CA ALA A 217 -3.91 2.25 -2.19
C ALA A 217 -3.11 2.02 -0.89
N SER A 218 -1.99 2.74 -0.71
CA SER A 218 -1.18 2.68 0.51
C SER A 218 -1.96 3.13 1.76
N CYS A 219 -2.79 4.18 1.63
CA CYS A 219 -3.63 4.67 2.74
C CYS A 219 -4.68 3.64 3.16
N VAL A 220 -5.24 2.89 2.21
CA VAL A 220 -6.22 1.83 2.50
C VAL A 220 -5.54 0.66 3.23
N VAL A 221 -4.34 0.25 2.81
CA VAL A 221 -3.55 -0.75 3.56
C VAL A 221 -3.27 -0.28 4.98
N ALA A 222 -2.91 1.00 5.17
CA ALA A 222 -2.70 1.58 6.49
C ALA A 222 -3.97 1.57 7.35
N ALA A 223 -5.15 1.82 6.76
CA ALA A 223 -6.43 1.73 7.46
C ALA A 223 -6.70 0.32 8.00
N GLY A 224 -6.47 -0.71 7.18
CA GLY A 224 -6.56 -2.11 7.60
C GLY A 224 -5.61 -2.44 8.76
N ALA A 225 -4.35 -2.03 8.64
CA ALA A 225 -3.34 -2.24 9.69
C ALA A 225 -3.71 -1.55 11.01
N CYS A 226 -4.20 -0.30 10.97
CA CYS A 226 -4.67 0.43 12.16
C CYS A 226 -5.85 -0.27 12.84
N ALA A 227 -6.82 -0.73 12.06
CA ALA A 227 -8.00 -1.44 12.58
C ALA A 227 -7.59 -2.72 13.32
N ALA A 228 -6.65 -3.50 12.76
CA ALA A 228 -6.15 -4.72 13.37
C ALA A 228 -5.33 -4.45 14.64
N ALA A 229 -4.41 -3.47 14.60
CA ALA A 229 -3.61 -3.09 15.77
C ALA A 229 -4.51 -2.62 16.93
N LEU A 230 -5.55 -1.84 16.63
CA LEU A 230 -6.52 -1.36 17.62
C LEU A 230 -7.34 -2.52 18.21
N ARG A 231 -7.80 -3.46 17.39
CA ARG A 231 -8.53 -4.65 17.83
C ARG A 231 -7.69 -5.51 18.77
N LEU A 232 -6.46 -5.83 18.36
CA LEU A 232 -5.50 -6.57 19.20
C LEU A 232 -5.31 -5.87 20.56
N THR A 233 -5.21 -4.54 20.54
CA THR A 233 -5.03 -3.74 21.76
C THR A 233 -6.26 -3.80 22.66
N ALA A 234 -7.46 -3.72 22.09
CA ALA A 234 -8.71 -3.83 22.84
C ALA A 234 -8.84 -5.21 23.49
N ASP A 235 -8.54 -6.28 22.75
CA ASP A 235 -8.63 -7.65 23.25
C ASP A 235 -7.57 -7.90 24.35
N TYR A 236 -6.33 -7.45 24.15
CA TYR A 236 -5.26 -7.55 25.14
C TYR A 236 -5.61 -6.81 26.43
N THR A 237 -6.04 -5.57 26.34
CA THR A 237 -6.34 -4.74 27.53
C THR A 237 -7.55 -5.24 28.32
N LYS A 238 -8.53 -5.87 27.66
CA LYS A 238 -9.67 -6.55 28.32
C LYS A 238 -9.22 -7.82 29.04
N GLY A 239 -8.33 -8.60 28.44
CA GLY A 239 -7.87 -9.88 29.04
C GLY A 239 -6.75 -9.74 30.06
N ARG A 240 -5.95 -8.65 29.99
CA ARG A 240 -4.84 -8.43 30.92
C ARG A 240 -5.27 -7.86 32.23
N GLU A 241 -4.94 -8.52 33.34
CA GLU A 241 -5.25 -8.05 34.69
C GLU A 241 -4.01 -7.51 35.39
N GLN A 242 -4.16 -6.41 36.10
CA GLN A 242 -3.20 -5.83 37.04
C GLN A 242 -3.99 -5.12 38.17
N PHE A 243 -3.43 -5.15 39.38
CA PHE A 243 -4.07 -4.55 40.56
C PHE A 243 -5.49 -5.10 40.82
N GLY A 244 -5.70 -6.39 40.53
CA GLY A 244 -6.95 -7.12 40.78
C GLY A 244 -8.09 -6.82 39.79
N ARG A 245 -7.81 -6.20 38.64
CA ARG A 245 -8.82 -5.91 37.60
C ARG A 245 -8.21 -5.80 36.21
N SER A 246 -9.06 -5.92 35.17
CA SER A 246 -8.65 -5.68 33.78
C SER A 246 -8.04 -4.30 33.62
N ILE A 247 -6.92 -4.21 32.87
CA ILE A 247 -6.26 -2.92 32.61
C ILE A 247 -7.14 -1.98 31.76
N ALA A 248 -8.07 -2.50 30.95
CA ALA A 248 -9.05 -1.70 30.22
C ALA A 248 -9.95 -0.85 31.14
N SER A 249 -10.12 -1.24 32.43
CA SER A 249 -10.90 -0.49 33.40
C SER A 249 -10.21 0.77 33.94
N PHE A 250 -8.93 0.95 33.67
CA PHE A 250 -8.20 2.16 34.08
C PHE A 250 -8.49 3.31 33.09
N GLN A 251 -8.82 4.48 33.63
CA GLN A 251 -9.17 5.65 32.83
C GLN A 251 -8.08 6.05 31.82
N ALA A 252 -6.80 5.99 32.22
CA ALA A 252 -5.67 6.30 31.33
C ALA A 252 -5.58 5.34 30.13
N VAL A 253 -5.94 4.05 30.31
CA VAL A 253 -5.98 3.05 29.24
C VAL A 253 -7.15 3.31 28.29
N SER A 254 -8.35 3.51 28.85
CA SER A 254 -9.57 3.74 28.06
C SER A 254 -9.50 5.03 27.25
N GLN A 255 -9.00 6.13 27.81
CA GLN A 255 -8.80 7.40 27.09
C GLN A 255 -7.80 7.24 25.95
N ARG A 256 -6.63 6.60 26.19
CA ARG A 256 -5.63 6.37 25.15
C ARG A 256 -6.17 5.48 24.01
N ALA A 257 -6.97 4.48 24.34
CA ALA A 257 -7.62 3.64 23.34
C ALA A 257 -8.68 4.42 22.55
N ALA A 258 -9.40 5.34 23.18
CA ALA A 258 -10.39 6.19 22.51
C ALA A 258 -9.72 7.16 21.53
N ASP A 259 -8.60 7.79 21.90
CA ASP A 259 -7.83 8.65 21.01
C ASP A 259 -7.32 7.86 19.79
N ALA A 260 -6.77 6.65 20.02
CA ALA A 260 -6.34 5.77 18.94
C ALA A 260 -7.49 5.32 18.02
N TYR A 261 -8.69 5.13 18.58
CA TYR A 261 -9.88 4.83 17.78
C TYR A 261 -10.27 6.01 16.88
N MET A 262 -10.25 7.23 17.40
CA MET A 262 -10.54 8.43 16.59
C MET A 262 -9.52 8.59 15.44
N ASP A 263 -8.24 8.38 15.73
CA ASP A 263 -7.19 8.42 14.70
C ASP A 263 -7.39 7.32 13.64
N ALA A 264 -7.71 6.08 14.04
CA ALA A 264 -7.95 4.98 13.11
C ALA A 264 -9.16 5.25 12.20
N GLU A 265 -10.25 5.82 12.75
CA GLU A 265 -11.42 6.23 11.95
C GLU A 265 -11.08 7.37 10.98
N ALA A 266 -10.26 8.34 11.38
CA ALA A 266 -9.81 9.41 10.49
C ALA A 266 -8.96 8.85 9.33
N VAL A 267 -8.04 7.92 9.61
CA VAL A 267 -7.28 7.20 8.57
C VAL A 267 -8.22 6.48 7.62
N ARG A 268 -9.17 5.69 8.14
CA ARG A 268 -10.11 4.92 7.35
C ARG A 268 -10.99 5.80 6.46
N LEU A 269 -11.66 6.79 7.03
CA LEU A 269 -12.61 7.63 6.31
C LEU A 269 -11.94 8.45 5.21
N THR A 270 -10.75 9.00 5.47
CA THR A 270 -10.03 9.79 4.47
C THR A 270 -9.47 8.92 3.35
N ALA A 271 -8.97 7.71 3.66
CA ALA A 271 -8.51 6.75 2.66
C ALA A 271 -9.65 6.32 1.72
N TRP A 272 -10.81 5.96 2.26
CA TRP A 272 -11.99 5.59 1.47
C TRP A 272 -12.57 6.76 0.68
N GLN A 273 -12.52 7.99 1.19
CA GLN A 273 -12.91 9.17 0.43
C GLN A 273 -12.03 9.36 -0.80
N ALA A 274 -10.70 9.23 -0.63
CA ALA A 274 -9.74 9.34 -1.73
C ALA A 274 -9.97 8.24 -2.78
N ALA A 275 -10.07 6.97 -2.33
CA ALA A 275 -10.32 5.83 -3.19
C ALA A 275 -11.63 5.96 -3.99
N TRP A 276 -12.72 6.36 -3.34
CA TRP A 276 -14.01 6.57 -4.00
C TRP A 276 -13.96 7.67 -5.07
N ARG A 277 -13.26 8.78 -4.80
CA ARG A 277 -13.15 9.86 -5.80
C ARG A 277 -12.34 9.42 -7.01
N LEU A 278 -11.22 8.71 -6.79
CA LEU A 278 -10.39 8.16 -7.87
C LEU A 278 -11.17 7.16 -8.72
N ASP A 279 -11.90 6.24 -8.09
CA ASP A 279 -12.75 5.27 -8.77
C ASP A 279 -13.81 5.95 -9.66
N ARG A 280 -14.42 7.01 -9.16
CA ARG A 280 -15.41 7.83 -9.89
C ARG A 280 -14.79 8.84 -10.86
N ARG A 281 -13.46 8.85 -11.02
CA ARG A 281 -12.72 9.80 -11.87
C ARG A 281 -13.05 11.27 -11.55
N LEU A 282 -13.27 11.55 -10.26
CA LEU A 282 -13.48 12.91 -9.75
C LEU A 282 -12.14 13.53 -9.37
N PRO A 283 -12.00 14.87 -9.36
CA PRO A 283 -10.81 15.53 -8.80
C PRO A 283 -10.54 15.03 -7.39
N ALA A 284 -9.36 14.49 -7.12
CA ALA A 284 -9.05 13.76 -5.86
C ALA A 284 -7.79 14.25 -5.14
N SER A 285 -7.01 15.17 -5.74
CA SER A 285 -5.69 15.57 -5.22
C SER A 285 -5.72 16.03 -3.75
N GLU A 286 -6.71 16.83 -3.35
CA GLU A 286 -6.87 17.31 -1.98
C GLU A 286 -7.20 16.16 -1.03
N GLN A 287 -8.09 15.24 -1.45
CA GLN A 287 -8.49 14.09 -0.65
C GLN A 287 -7.37 13.07 -0.50
N VAL A 288 -6.59 12.86 -1.56
CA VAL A 288 -5.39 11.99 -1.53
C VAL A 288 -4.34 12.58 -0.59
N ALA A 289 -4.06 13.89 -0.67
CA ALA A 289 -3.13 14.55 0.23
C ALA A 289 -3.61 14.49 1.70
N THR A 290 -4.91 14.66 1.93
CA THR A 290 -5.53 14.52 3.25
C THR A 290 -5.43 13.09 3.77
N ALA A 291 -5.75 12.09 2.94
CA ALA A 291 -5.65 10.68 3.29
C ALA A 291 -4.20 10.28 3.62
N LYS A 292 -3.24 10.73 2.80
CA LYS A 292 -1.82 10.44 3.03
C LYS A 292 -1.29 11.09 4.31
N PHE A 293 -1.73 12.31 4.64
CA PHE A 293 -1.43 12.93 5.93
C PHE A 293 -1.95 12.07 7.09
N TRP A 294 -3.21 11.65 7.06
CA TRP A 294 -3.78 10.82 8.13
C TRP A 294 -3.17 9.42 8.20
N ALA A 295 -2.88 8.79 7.05
CA ALA A 295 -2.20 7.51 6.99
C ALA A 295 -0.75 7.58 7.51
N SER A 296 -0.14 8.77 7.51
CA SER A 296 1.19 8.99 8.10
C SER A 296 1.07 9.31 9.60
N GLU A 297 0.46 10.43 9.96
CA GLU A 297 0.41 10.92 11.34
C GLU A 297 -0.56 10.15 12.24
N GLY A 298 -1.76 9.86 11.71
CA GLY A 298 -2.79 9.12 12.44
C GLY A 298 -2.40 7.67 12.68
N ALA A 299 -1.93 6.97 11.64
CA ALA A 299 -1.52 5.59 11.79
C ALA A 299 -0.33 5.43 12.74
N GLN A 300 0.64 6.36 12.69
CA GLN A 300 1.74 6.40 13.66
C GLN A 300 1.20 6.48 15.10
N ARG A 301 0.26 7.40 15.39
CA ARG A 301 -0.31 7.55 16.73
C ARG A 301 -1.06 6.29 17.17
N VAL A 302 -1.80 5.64 16.27
CA VAL A 302 -2.50 4.38 16.55
C VAL A 302 -1.53 3.29 16.98
N VAL A 303 -0.48 3.02 16.18
CA VAL A 303 0.46 1.93 16.49
C VAL A 303 1.32 2.23 17.73
N HIS A 304 1.67 3.50 17.97
CA HIS A 304 2.35 3.90 19.20
C HIS A 304 1.44 3.76 20.44
N ALA A 305 0.16 4.10 20.34
CA ALA A 305 -0.80 3.86 21.41
C ALA A 305 -0.96 2.36 21.70
N ALA A 306 -1.06 1.54 20.65
CA ALA A 306 -1.13 0.09 20.75
C ALA A 306 0.09 -0.48 21.48
N HIS A 307 1.31 -0.11 21.09
CA HIS A 307 2.54 -0.54 21.77
C HIS A 307 2.59 -0.10 23.23
N HIS A 308 2.25 1.15 23.50
CA HIS A 308 2.22 1.66 24.87
C HIS A 308 1.25 0.86 25.77
N LEU A 309 0.05 0.54 25.26
CA LEU A 309 -0.97 -0.18 26.02
C LEU A 309 -0.64 -1.67 26.23
N HIS A 310 0.20 -2.25 25.37
CA HIS A 310 0.73 -3.61 25.57
C HIS A 310 1.97 -3.65 26.48
N GLY A 311 2.64 -2.50 26.70
CA GLY A 311 3.90 -2.48 27.44
C GLY A 311 4.97 -3.33 26.77
N GLY A 312 5.75 -4.08 27.56
CA GLY A 312 6.83 -4.93 27.03
C GLY A 312 6.38 -5.99 26.01
N MET A 313 5.12 -6.45 26.09
CA MET A 313 4.56 -7.39 25.12
C MET A 313 4.45 -6.79 23.73
N GLY A 314 4.24 -5.48 23.62
CA GLY A 314 4.08 -4.81 22.32
C GLY A 314 5.33 -4.84 21.45
N VAL A 315 6.52 -4.95 22.03
CA VAL A 315 7.81 -5.02 21.30
C VAL A 315 8.32 -6.45 21.12
N SER A 316 7.64 -7.46 21.68
CA SER A 316 8.03 -8.86 21.50
C SER A 316 7.72 -9.31 20.07
N LYS A 317 8.71 -9.97 19.44
CA LYS A 317 8.52 -10.60 18.14
C LYS A 317 7.66 -11.87 18.21
N ASP A 318 7.46 -12.44 19.40
CA ASP A 318 6.57 -13.58 19.62
C ASP A 318 5.08 -13.18 19.71
N TYR A 319 4.77 -11.88 19.60
CA TYR A 319 3.41 -11.34 19.63
C TYR A 319 3.14 -10.51 18.36
N PRO A 320 1.98 -10.65 17.70
CA PRO A 320 1.78 -10.14 16.34
C PRO A 320 1.79 -8.62 16.18
N LEU A 321 1.74 -7.84 17.26
CA LEU A 321 1.56 -6.38 17.19
C LEU A 321 2.69 -5.65 16.45
N TRP A 322 3.94 -6.10 16.59
CA TRP A 322 5.09 -5.47 15.96
C TRP A 322 4.97 -5.38 14.43
N ARG A 323 4.30 -6.36 13.79
CA ARG A 323 4.09 -6.36 12.33
C ARG A 323 3.32 -5.13 11.85
N TYR A 324 2.28 -4.76 12.58
CA TYR A 324 1.47 -3.58 12.27
C TYR A 324 2.24 -2.28 12.49
N PHE A 325 3.14 -2.26 13.48
CA PHE A 325 3.99 -1.11 13.72
C PHE A 325 4.95 -0.87 12.55
N VAL A 326 5.68 -1.90 12.12
CA VAL A 326 6.65 -1.74 11.04
C VAL A 326 5.97 -1.48 9.69
N LEU A 327 4.81 -2.11 9.45
CA LEU A 327 4.00 -1.83 8.26
C LEU A 327 3.51 -0.38 8.23
N ALA A 328 2.96 0.12 9.33
CA ALA A 328 2.52 1.51 9.43
C ALA A 328 3.69 2.49 9.20
N LYS A 329 4.88 2.19 9.75
CA LYS A 329 6.08 3.02 9.54
C LYS A 329 6.57 3.00 8.09
N GLN A 330 6.53 1.86 7.42
CA GLN A 330 6.86 1.76 6.01
C GLN A 330 5.90 2.58 5.15
N LEU A 331 4.59 2.42 5.38
CA LEU A 331 3.55 3.17 4.66
C LEU A 331 3.60 4.68 4.96
N GLU A 332 3.94 5.08 6.20
CA GLU A 332 4.15 6.49 6.57
C GLU A 332 5.22 7.15 5.71
N LEU A 333 6.36 6.47 5.52
CA LEU A 333 7.53 7.03 4.83
C LEU A 333 7.46 6.88 3.31
N SER A 334 6.71 5.90 2.81
CA SER A 334 6.57 5.65 1.37
C SER A 334 5.73 6.73 0.68
N LEU A 335 6.10 7.13 -0.54
CA LEU A 335 5.35 8.06 -1.39
C LEU A 335 5.06 9.44 -0.74
N GLY A 336 5.95 9.90 0.11
CA GLY A 336 5.80 11.11 0.93
C GLY A 336 5.24 10.80 2.33
N SER A 337 5.59 11.63 3.29
CA SER A 337 5.15 11.54 4.69
C SER A 337 4.11 12.60 5.04
N GLY A 338 3.77 12.75 6.33
CA GLY A 338 2.75 13.70 6.77
C GLY A 338 3.04 15.15 6.38
N THR A 339 4.26 15.64 6.61
CA THR A 339 4.61 17.05 6.31
C THR A 339 4.55 17.38 4.81
N PRO A 340 5.16 16.63 3.89
CA PRO A 340 5.00 16.88 2.46
C PRO A 340 3.53 16.85 2.00
N SER A 341 2.73 15.91 2.53
CA SER A 341 1.30 15.82 2.18
C SER A 341 0.52 17.05 2.65
N LEU A 342 0.81 17.54 3.86
CA LEU A 342 0.17 18.75 4.39
C LEU A 342 0.57 20.01 3.61
N LEU A 343 1.84 20.14 3.23
CA LEU A 343 2.32 21.25 2.38
C LEU A 343 1.65 21.22 1.00
N ARG A 344 1.52 20.02 0.40
CA ARG A 344 0.80 19.86 -0.86
C ARG A 344 -0.68 20.27 -0.73
N LEU A 345 -1.36 19.79 0.32
CA LEU A 345 -2.75 20.18 0.58
C LEU A 345 -2.88 21.70 0.69
N GLY A 346 -1.96 22.37 1.42
CA GLY A 346 -1.93 23.82 1.55
C GLY A 346 -1.77 24.53 0.20
N ALA A 347 -0.89 24.04 -0.67
CA ALA A 347 -0.73 24.59 -2.02
C ALA A 347 -1.99 24.41 -2.87
N LEU A 348 -2.61 23.24 -2.88
CA LEU A 348 -3.85 22.97 -3.63
C LEU A 348 -5.01 23.89 -3.19
N LEU A 349 -5.14 24.11 -1.87
CA LEU A 349 -6.17 25.00 -1.32
C LEU A 349 -5.89 26.49 -1.63
N ALA A 350 -4.64 26.89 -1.72
CA ALA A 350 -4.26 28.26 -2.12
C ALA A 350 -4.57 28.52 -3.60
N ASP A 351 -4.36 27.51 -4.46
CA ASP A 351 -4.66 27.62 -5.90
C ASP A 351 -6.19 27.59 -6.18
N ASN A 352 -6.97 26.96 -5.30
CA ASN A 352 -8.43 26.85 -5.40
C ASN A 352 -9.10 27.33 -4.09
N PRO A 353 -9.08 28.62 -3.78
CA PRO A 353 -9.66 29.11 -2.53
C PRO A 353 -11.16 28.81 -2.48
N VAL A 354 -11.62 28.22 -1.38
CA VAL A 354 -13.05 28.03 -1.10
C VAL A 354 -13.67 29.42 -0.92
N THR A 355 -14.49 29.84 -1.88
CA THR A 355 -15.24 31.11 -1.83
C THR A 355 -16.49 30.98 -0.96
#